data_ece54b113e374ad027e9b9824aa864c4
#
_entry.id   ece54b113e374ad027e9b9824aa864c4
#
_cell.length_a   1.000
_cell.length_b   1.000
_cell.length_c   1.000
_cell.angle_alpha   90.00
_cell.angle_beta   90.00
_cell.angle_gamma   90.00
#
_symmetry.space_group_name_H-M   'P 1'
#
loop_
_entity.id
_entity.type
_entity.pdbx_description
1 polymer ?
#
loop_
_entity_poly.entity_id
_entity_poly.type
_entity_poly.pdbx_seq_one_letter_code
_entity_poly.pdbx_strand_id
1 'polypeptide(L)'
;MSPFDIVRVENKTDDSVTYGVVQDILHITDGTGHLSNYVSSDFGNVDTIPMTRRLSLSYAKVSVIHNTKENFMPVFEGAPVYTTDNNDIETALGLDNIDERTAIPAGLMKTSSNDPVSIKYNGDFLIGPEGAHMNISGISGLATKTSYVMFLLKAIQYKYKDDVAIIVMNVKGDDLLHVHQPNEKITSSQRDEWDALGIPCEPFENVKYLYPYRRQKDKLYANTALSGEDLAEQYVAKQAANYVYTFEHDIDK
;
A
#
# COMPACT_ATOMS: atom_id res chain seq x y z
N MET A 1 14.41 -1.05 -16.37
CA MET A 1 13.95 -2.25 -15.64
C MET A 1 14.63 -2.24 -14.29
N SER A 2 13.86 -2.43 -13.25
CA SER A 2 14.31 -2.46 -11.84
C SER A 2 13.68 -3.66 -11.12
N PRO A 3 14.15 -4.03 -9.91
CA PRO A 3 13.43 -4.96 -9.06
C PRO A 3 11.98 -4.51 -8.88
N PHE A 4 11.08 -5.48 -8.85
CA PHE A 4 9.62 -5.33 -8.79
C PHE A 4 8.92 -4.89 -10.09
N ASP A 5 9.66 -4.57 -11.18
CA ASP A 5 9.01 -4.44 -12.48
C ASP A 5 8.37 -5.76 -12.90
N ILE A 6 7.24 -5.66 -13.60
CA ILE A 6 6.58 -6.82 -14.23
C ILE A 6 7.03 -6.87 -15.68
N VAL A 7 7.28 -8.08 -16.17
CA VAL A 7 7.64 -8.37 -17.55
C VAL A 7 6.72 -9.42 -18.12
N ARG A 8 6.58 -9.46 -19.44
CA ARG A 8 5.79 -10.47 -20.14
C ARG A 8 6.58 -11.20 -21.22
N VAL A 9 6.19 -12.43 -21.46
CA VAL A 9 6.69 -13.29 -22.54
C VAL A 9 5.52 -13.92 -23.26
N GLU A 10 5.52 -13.86 -24.58
CA GLU A 10 4.53 -14.52 -25.44
C GLU A 10 4.99 -15.93 -25.77
N ASN A 11 4.20 -16.93 -25.39
CA ASN A 11 4.51 -18.33 -25.62
C ASN A 11 3.93 -18.78 -26.97
N LYS A 12 4.78 -18.96 -27.95
CA LYS A 12 4.39 -19.36 -29.31
C LYS A 12 3.79 -20.76 -29.43
N THR A 13 3.96 -21.60 -28.42
CA THR A 13 3.52 -23.00 -28.45
C THR A 13 2.02 -23.16 -28.22
N ASP A 14 1.46 -22.28 -27.39
CA ASP A 14 0.08 -22.37 -26.93
C ASP A 14 -0.64 -21.02 -26.97
N ASP A 15 -0.01 -20.01 -27.55
CA ASP A 15 -0.52 -18.61 -27.61
C ASP A 15 -0.89 -18.04 -26.24
N SER A 16 -0.21 -18.49 -25.18
CA SER A 16 -0.36 -17.91 -23.84
C SER A 16 0.63 -16.77 -23.61
N VAL A 17 0.32 -15.91 -22.65
CA VAL A 17 1.24 -14.87 -22.15
C VAL A 17 1.62 -15.22 -20.71
N THR A 18 2.93 -15.29 -20.46
CA THR A 18 3.46 -15.49 -19.12
C THR A 18 3.95 -14.16 -18.56
N TYR A 19 3.50 -13.82 -17.36
CA TYR A 19 3.92 -12.64 -16.62
C TYR A 19 4.82 -13.03 -15.45
N GLY A 20 5.84 -12.22 -15.22
CA GLY A 20 6.74 -12.44 -14.11
C GLY A 20 7.22 -11.13 -13.47
N VAL A 21 7.48 -11.18 -12.17
CA VAL A 21 8.05 -10.07 -11.42
C VAL A 21 9.57 -10.20 -11.33
N VAL A 22 10.28 -9.13 -11.64
CA VAL A 22 11.74 -9.04 -11.52
C VAL A 22 12.10 -9.04 -10.03
N GLN A 23 12.79 -10.08 -9.58
CA GLN A 23 13.25 -10.20 -8.20
C GLN A 23 14.60 -9.51 -7.99
N ASP A 24 15.51 -9.71 -8.93
CA ASP A 24 16.88 -9.24 -8.82
C ASP A 24 17.50 -8.99 -10.20
N ILE A 25 18.46 -8.09 -10.27
CA ILE A 25 19.23 -7.80 -11.48
C ILE A 25 20.72 -7.95 -11.13
N LEU A 26 21.36 -8.86 -11.80
CA LEU A 26 22.75 -9.24 -11.54
C LEU A 26 23.63 -8.91 -12.73
N HIS A 27 24.84 -8.48 -12.45
CA HIS A 27 25.86 -8.22 -13.44
C HIS A 27 27.06 -9.12 -13.18
N ILE A 28 27.43 -9.93 -14.17
CA ILE A 28 28.56 -10.85 -14.11
C ILE A 28 29.59 -10.40 -15.12
N THR A 29 30.85 -10.42 -14.73
CA THR A 29 32.00 -10.20 -15.60
C THR A 29 32.94 -11.41 -15.55
N ASP A 30 33.67 -11.66 -16.62
CA ASP A 30 34.70 -12.72 -16.67
C ASP A 30 35.97 -12.37 -15.87
N GLY A 31 35.91 -11.33 -15.08
CA GLY A 31 37.07 -10.86 -14.27
C GLY A 31 37.44 -11.87 -13.19
N THR A 32 38.68 -12.32 -13.24
CA THR A 32 39.34 -13.04 -12.15
C THR A 32 39.41 -12.13 -10.93
N GLY A 33 38.93 -12.50 -9.80
CA GLY A 33 38.92 -11.86 -8.47
C GLY A 33 39.34 -10.41 -8.29
N HIS A 34 38.86 -9.76 -7.24
CA HIS A 34 39.12 -8.33 -7.00
C HIS A 34 40.61 -7.93 -7.00
N LEU A 35 41.48 -8.80 -6.48
CA LEU A 35 42.92 -8.54 -6.44
C LEU A 35 43.55 -8.55 -7.84
N SER A 36 43.17 -9.53 -8.68
CA SER A 36 43.65 -9.61 -10.07
C SER A 36 43.17 -8.42 -10.90
N ASN A 37 41.96 -7.95 -10.66
CA ASN A 37 41.43 -6.74 -11.27
C ASN A 37 42.19 -5.48 -10.83
N TYR A 38 42.50 -5.39 -9.56
CA TYR A 38 43.27 -4.26 -9.00
C TYR A 38 44.68 -4.20 -9.60
N VAL A 39 45.36 -5.33 -9.67
CA VAL A 39 46.71 -5.42 -10.27
C VAL A 39 46.68 -5.13 -11.77
N SER A 40 45.69 -5.68 -12.51
CA SER A 40 45.57 -5.47 -13.97
C SER A 40 45.11 -4.05 -14.34
N SER A 41 44.59 -3.30 -13.40
CA SER A 41 44.21 -1.90 -13.54
C SER A 41 45.27 -0.95 -12.97
N ASP A 42 46.52 -1.34 -13.05
CA ASP A 42 47.67 -0.54 -12.57
C ASP A 42 47.48 -0.02 -11.14
N PHE A 43 47.15 -0.95 -10.23
CA PHE A 43 46.89 -0.68 -8.81
C PHE A 43 45.77 0.36 -8.56
N GLY A 44 44.73 0.35 -9.44
CA GLY A 44 43.57 1.22 -9.30
C GLY A 44 43.73 2.61 -9.91
N ASN A 45 44.68 2.78 -10.80
CA ASN A 45 44.83 4.03 -11.55
C ASN A 45 43.63 4.26 -12.45
N VAL A 46 42.81 5.28 -12.13
CA VAL A 46 41.55 5.62 -12.85
C VAL A 46 41.80 6.29 -14.21
N ASP A 47 43.02 6.74 -14.48
CA ASP A 47 43.38 7.42 -15.73
C ASP A 47 43.76 6.45 -16.87
N THR A 48 43.85 5.15 -16.57
CA THR A 48 44.10 4.13 -17.58
C THR A 48 42.83 3.70 -18.28
N ILE A 49 42.73 3.94 -19.59
CA ILE A 49 41.68 3.42 -20.45
C ILE A 49 41.96 1.94 -20.69
N PRO A 50 41.09 1.00 -20.27
CA PRO A 50 41.31 -0.41 -20.51
C PRO A 50 41.31 -0.70 -22.02
N MET A 51 42.41 -1.29 -22.53
CA MET A 51 42.59 -1.59 -23.96
C MET A 51 41.68 -2.71 -24.46
N THR A 52 41.09 -3.53 -23.57
CA THR A 52 40.17 -4.62 -23.88
C THR A 52 38.89 -4.48 -23.12
N ARG A 53 37.76 -4.55 -23.82
CA ARG A 53 36.43 -4.68 -23.17
C ARG A 53 36.33 -6.06 -22.54
N ARG A 54 36.06 -6.10 -21.24
CA ARG A 54 35.71 -7.36 -20.55
C ARG A 54 34.37 -7.86 -21.02
N LEU A 55 34.27 -9.16 -21.19
CA LEU A 55 32.98 -9.79 -21.40
C LEU A 55 32.13 -9.64 -20.13
N SER A 56 30.95 -9.14 -20.28
CA SER A 56 30.01 -8.96 -19.17
C SER A 56 28.59 -9.29 -19.62
N LEU A 57 27.82 -9.81 -18.68
CA LEU A 57 26.43 -10.15 -18.88
C LEU A 57 25.61 -9.58 -17.73
N SER A 58 24.55 -8.85 -18.06
CA SER A 58 23.51 -8.48 -17.10
C SER A 58 22.31 -9.40 -17.31
N TYR A 59 21.83 -10.01 -16.25
CA TYR A 59 20.62 -10.83 -16.28
C TYR A 59 19.71 -10.52 -15.11
N ALA A 60 18.41 -10.75 -15.29
CA ALA A 60 17.41 -10.60 -14.26
C ALA A 60 16.88 -11.96 -13.82
N LYS A 61 16.69 -12.13 -12.51
CA LYS A 61 15.92 -13.24 -11.96
C LYS A 61 14.47 -12.83 -11.88
N VAL A 62 13.60 -13.60 -12.56
CA VAL A 62 12.17 -13.30 -12.66
C VAL A 62 11.37 -14.45 -12.06
N SER A 63 10.42 -14.15 -11.17
CA SER A 63 9.44 -15.12 -10.70
C SER A 63 8.17 -15.03 -11.53
N VAL A 64 7.71 -16.13 -12.06
CA VAL A 64 6.42 -16.22 -12.75
C VAL A 64 5.30 -16.01 -11.73
N ILE A 65 4.38 -15.10 -12.04
CA ILE A 65 3.23 -14.75 -11.19
C ILE A 65 1.90 -15.11 -11.83
N HIS A 66 1.80 -15.04 -13.15
CA HIS A 66 0.58 -15.34 -13.89
C HIS A 66 0.85 -15.89 -15.28
N ASN A 67 -0.05 -16.71 -15.78
CA ASN A 67 -0.10 -17.13 -17.18
C ASN A 67 -1.56 -17.17 -17.64
N THR A 68 -1.86 -16.60 -18.80
CA THR A 68 -3.23 -16.44 -19.30
C THR A 68 -3.99 -17.74 -19.56
N LYS A 69 -3.29 -18.88 -19.62
CA LYS A 69 -3.87 -20.24 -19.79
C LYS A 69 -3.53 -21.17 -18.62
N GLU A 70 -3.10 -20.61 -17.49
CA GLU A 70 -2.69 -21.37 -16.30
C GLU A 70 -1.58 -22.41 -16.58
N ASN A 71 -0.80 -22.17 -17.62
CA ASN A 71 0.32 -23.02 -18.02
C ASN A 71 1.63 -22.45 -17.45
N PHE A 72 2.09 -22.98 -16.33
CA PHE A 72 3.30 -22.54 -15.62
C PHE A 72 4.58 -23.25 -16.09
N MET A 73 4.60 -23.73 -17.31
CA MET A 73 5.84 -24.26 -17.89
C MET A 73 6.89 -23.16 -18.08
N PRO A 74 8.19 -23.49 -18.00
CA PRO A 74 9.24 -22.55 -18.32
C PRO A 74 9.08 -21.98 -19.72
N VAL A 75 9.34 -20.68 -19.86
CA VAL A 75 9.37 -20.03 -21.18
C VAL A 75 10.51 -20.59 -22.03
N PHE A 76 10.33 -20.58 -23.35
CA PHE A 76 11.35 -21.06 -24.26
C PHE A 76 12.62 -20.22 -24.23
N GLU A 77 13.77 -20.89 -24.35
CA GLU A 77 15.04 -20.21 -24.53
C GLU A 77 15.01 -19.33 -25.78
N GLY A 78 15.51 -18.11 -25.66
CA GLY A 78 15.52 -17.12 -26.74
C GLY A 78 14.16 -16.42 -26.98
N ALA A 79 13.13 -16.70 -26.20
CA ALA A 79 11.89 -15.94 -26.28
C ALA A 79 12.13 -14.48 -25.86
N PRO A 80 11.59 -13.49 -26.63
CA PRO A 80 11.73 -12.09 -26.28
C PRO A 80 10.95 -11.76 -25.00
N VAL A 81 11.56 -10.96 -24.14
CA VAL A 81 10.96 -10.44 -22.91
C VAL A 81 10.58 -8.98 -23.15
N TYR A 82 9.33 -8.65 -22.88
CA TYR A 82 8.78 -7.31 -23.07
C TYR A 82 8.51 -6.64 -21.73
N THR A 83 8.58 -5.32 -21.71
CA THR A 83 8.02 -4.49 -20.64
C THR A 83 6.50 -4.52 -20.73
N THR A 84 5.84 -4.38 -19.60
CA THR A 84 4.38 -4.39 -19.50
C THR A 84 3.80 -2.98 -19.59
N ASP A 85 2.60 -2.86 -20.11
CA ASP A 85 1.74 -1.69 -19.97
C ASP A 85 0.81 -1.83 -18.74
N ASN A 86 -0.07 -0.86 -18.52
CA ASN A 86 -0.97 -0.88 -17.37
C ASN A 86 -1.98 -2.04 -17.42
N ASN A 87 -2.49 -2.39 -18.61
CA ASN A 87 -3.40 -3.52 -18.77
C ASN A 87 -2.70 -4.85 -18.49
N ASP A 88 -1.46 -4.99 -18.95
CA ASP A 88 -0.62 -6.14 -18.64
C ASP A 88 -0.42 -6.31 -17.13
N ILE A 89 -0.21 -5.20 -16.41
CA ILE A 89 -0.02 -5.21 -14.96
C ILE A 89 -1.32 -5.62 -14.25
N GLU A 90 -2.46 -5.09 -14.67
CA GLU A 90 -3.76 -5.47 -14.12
C GLU A 90 -4.03 -6.97 -14.30
N THR A 91 -3.78 -7.50 -15.50
CA THR A 91 -3.92 -8.93 -15.78
C THR A 91 -2.91 -9.77 -14.98
N ALA A 92 -1.64 -9.36 -14.94
CA ALA A 92 -0.60 -10.08 -14.21
C ALA A 92 -0.89 -10.21 -12.71
N LEU A 93 -1.56 -9.22 -12.13
CA LEU A 93 -1.94 -9.18 -10.71
C LEU A 93 -3.38 -9.68 -10.45
N GLY A 94 -4.12 -10.04 -11.51
CA GLY A 94 -5.52 -10.49 -11.40
C GLY A 94 -6.50 -9.41 -10.96
N LEU A 95 -6.13 -8.13 -11.16
CA LEU A 95 -6.99 -7.00 -10.77
C LEU A 95 -8.22 -6.87 -11.67
N ASP A 96 -8.12 -7.33 -12.90
CA ASP A 96 -9.20 -7.43 -13.89
C ASP A 96 -10.31 -8.41 -13.48
N ASN A 97 -10.03 -9.33 -12.56
CA ASN A 97 -11.00 -10.28 -12.02
C ASN A 97 -11.76 -9.75 -10.79
N ILE A 98 -11.43 -8.56 -10.29
CA ILE A 98 -12.10 -7.95 -9.15
C ILE A 98 -13.32 -7.17 -9.65
N ASP A 99 -14.52 -7.51 -9.13
CA ASP A 99 -15.74 -6.74 -9.42
C ASP A 99 -15.57 -5.29 -8.98
N GLU A 100 -15.79 -4.35 -9.90
CA GLU A 100 -15.67 -2.91 -9.61
C GLU A 100 -16.56 -2.47 -8.43
N ARG A 101 -17.64 -3.18 -8.14
CA ARG A 101 -18.52 -2.89 -7.00
C ARG A 101 -17.86 -3.17 -5.67
N THR A 102 -16.97 -4.17 -5.62
CA THR A 102 -16.25 -4.58 -4.40
C THR A 102 -14.78 -4.17 -4.40
N ALA A 103 -14.29 -3.59 -5.49
CA ALA A 103 -12.92 -3.13 -5.59
C ALA A 103 -12.64 -1.95 -4.65
N ILE A 104 -11.70 -2.12 -3.71
CA ILE A 104 -11.26 -1.08 -2.79
C ILE A 104 -9.86 -0.64 -3.20
N PRO A 105 -9.63 0.63 -3.58
CA PRO A 105 -8.30 1.13 -3.87
C PRO A 105 -7.36 0.96 -2.67
N ALA A 106 -6.21 0.33 -2.92
CA ALA A 106 -5.24 -0.06 -1.89
C ALA A 106 -3.91 0.69 -2.00
N GLY A 107 -3.65 1.35 -3.11
CA GLY A 107 -2.44 2.13 -3.36
C GLY A 107 -2.10 2.22 -4.83
N LEU A 108 -0.97 2.88 -5.12
CA LEU A 108 -0.44 3.01 -6.47
C LEU A 108 0.86 2.22 -6.60
N MET A 109 0.92 1.35 -7.60
CA MET A 109 2.15 0.68 -8.00
C MET A 109 2.86 1.53 -9.08
N LYS A 110 4.11 1.88 -8.83
CA LYS A 110 4.97 2.60 -9.79
C LYS A 110 6.01 1.62 -10.34
N THR A 111 6.07 1.49 -11.64
CA THR A 111 7.09 0.71 -12.36
C THR A 111 8.11 1.63 -13.02
N SER A 112 9.20 1.06 -13.57
CA SER A 112 10.26 1.86 -14.21
C SER A 112 9.84 2.54 -15.51
N SER A 113 8.73 2.15 -16.11
CA SER A 113 8.40 2.53 -17.49
C SER A 113 6.99 3.10 -17.68
N ASN A 114 6.12 3.03 -16.68
CA ASN A 114 4.70 3.31 -16.85
C ASN A 114 4.17 4.34 -15.86
N ASP A 115 3.01 4.89 -16.19
CA ASP A 115 2.21 5.64 -15.24
C ASP A 115 1.79 4.75 -14.05
N PRO A 116 1.53 5.34 -12.88
CA PRO A 116 1.11 4.58 -11.71
C PRO A 116 -0.17 3.78 -11.97
N VAL A 117 -0.16 2.51 -11.58
CA VAL A 117 -1.34 1.62 -11.66
C VAL A 117 -2.01 1.53 -10.30
N SER A 118 -3.34 1.72 -10.26
CA SER A 118 -4.12 1.57 -9.04
C SER A 118 -4.24 0.10 -8.66
N ILE A 119 -3.69 -0.25 -7.50
CA ILE A 119 -3.84 -1.58 -6.91
C ILE A 119 -5.14 -1.61 -6.11
N LYS A 120 -5.92 -2.67 -6.27
CA LYS A 120 -7.22 -2.85 -5.64
C LYS A 120 -7.23 -4.09 -4.76
N TYR A 121 -7.91 -4.03 -3.63
CA TYR A 121 -8.29 -5.21 -2.86
C TYR A 121 -9.72 -5.60 -3.19
N ASN A 122 -10.01 -6.89 -3.17
CA ASN A 122 -11.38 -7.37 -3.21
C ASN A 122 -12.03 -7.17 -1.83
N GLY A 123 -13.05 -6.32 -1.78
CA GLY A 123 -13.76 -5.97 -0.56
C GLY A 123 -14.45 -7.15 0.12
N ASP A 124 -14.84 -8.18 -0.63
CA ASP A 124 -15.46 -9.39 -0.06
C ASP A 124 -14.53 -10.10 0.92
N PHE A 125 -13.21 -10.05 0.68
CA PHE A 125 -12.19 -10.61 1.57
C PHE A 125 -11.71 -9.63 2.64
N LEU A 126 -12.00 -8.34 2.50
CA LEU A 126 -11.54 -7.31 3.43
C LEU A 126 -12.59 -6.97 4.49
N ILE A 127 -13.86 -6.88 4.09
CA ILE A 127 -14.99 -6.50 4.95
C ILE A 127 -16.22 -7.39 4.74
N GLY A 128 -16.08 -8.47 4.00
CA GLY A 128 -17.18 -9.35 3.62
C GLY A 128 -17.74 -10.21 4.76
N PRO A 129 -18.82 -10.98 4.49
CA PRO A 129 -19.60 -11.68 5.51
C PRO A 129 -18.86 -12.84 6.19
N GLU A 130 -17.73 -13.28 5.68
CA GLU A 130 -17.03 -14.48 6.15
C GLU A 130 -15.86 -14.21 7.11
N GLY A 131 -16.01 -13.24 8.02
CA GLY A 131 -15.03 -13.01 9.08
C GLY A 131 -13.68 -12.52 8.57
N ALA A 132 -13.71 -11.67 7.56
CA ALA A 132 -12.51 -11.04 7.01
C ALA A 132 -11.74 -10.25 8.07
N HIS A 133 -10.42 -10.34 8.06
CA HIS A 133 -9.57 -9.52 8.90
C HIS A 133 -8.27 -9.18 8.19
N MET A 134 -7.70 -8.03 8.54
CA MET A 134 -6.42 -7.58 8.02
C MET A 134 -5.48 -7.22 9.16
N ASN A 135 -4.24 -7.68 9.10
CA ASN A 135 -3.18 -7.27 10.01
C ASN A 135 -2.18 -6.38 9.27
N ILE A 136 -1.99 -5.16 9.77
CA ILE A 136 -1.03 -4.20 9.21
C ILE A 136 0.13 -4.04 10.18
N SER A 137 1.29 -4.55 9.79
CA SER A 137 2.53 -4.44 10.54
C SER A 137 3.52 -3.48 9.86
N GLY A 138 4.42 -2.90 10.63
CA GLY A 138 5.43 -1.98 10.11
C GLY A 138 6.33 -1.43 11.21
N ILE A 139 7.39 -0.73 10.81
CA ILE A 139 8.38 -0.15 11.73
C ILE A 139 7.73 0.93 12.60
N SER A 140 8.03 0.93 13.89
CA SER A 140 7.56 1.96 14.83
C SER A 140 8.22 3.31 14.56
N GLY A 141 7.49 4.41 14.76
CA GLY A 141 8.01 5.79 14.71
C GLY A 141 7.82 6.53 13.38
N LEU A 142 7.48 5.85 12.29
CA LEU A 142 7.26 6.49 10.98
C LEU A 142 5.77 6.76 10.66
N ALA A 143 4.87 6.54 11.58
CA ALA A 143 3.40 6.69 11.43
C ALA A 143 2.78 5.95 10.22
N THR A 144 3.57 5.19 9.47
CA THR A 144 3.15 4.56 8.21
C THR A 144 2.00 3.58 8.38
N LYS A 145 1.95 2.85 9.50
CA LYS A 145 0.86 1.91 9.79
C LYS A 145 -0.48 2.61 9.93
N THR A 146 -0.54 3.59 10.83
CA THR A 146 -1.77 4.36 11.11
C THR A 146 -2.22 5.11 9.85
N SER A 147 -1.30 5.76 9.14
CA SER A 147 -1.62 6.49 7.91
C SER A 147 -2.21 5.56 6.85
N TYR A 148 -1.64 4.36 6.67
CA TYR A 148 -2.15 3.40 5.71
C TYR A 148 -3.53 2.83 6.12
N VAL A 149 -3.72 2.53 7.41
CA VAL A 149 -5.04 2.13 7.93
C VAL A 149 -6.08 3.22 7.66
N MET A 150 -5.76 4.49 7.98
CA MET A 150 -6.68 5.60 7.77
C MET A 150 -7.00 5.81 6.28
N PHE A 151 -6.02 5.63 5.39
CA PHE A 151 -6.24 5.63 3.95
C PHE A 151 -7.23 4.54 3.53
N LEU A 152 -7.01 3.28 3.95
CA LEU A 152 -7.93 2.18 3.62
C LEU A 152 -9.33 2.39 4.19
N LEU A 153 -9.44 2.89 5.43
CA LEU A 153 -10.75 3.19 6.02
C LEU A 153 -11.48 4.30 5.25
N LYS A 154 -10.74 5.31 4.75
CA LYS A 154 -11.35 6.35 3.89
C LYS A 154 -11.80 5.77 2.55
N ALA A 155 -11.01 4.88 1.94
CA ALA A 155 -11.39 4.18 0.72
C ALA A 155 -12.67 3.33 0.93
N ILE A 156 -12.76 2.62 2.05
CA ILE A 156 -13.93 1.85 2.45
C ILE A 156 -15.14 2.77 2.66
N GLN A 157 -14.99 3.86 3.43
CA GLN A 157 -16.05 4.83 3.65
C GLN A 157 -16.59 5.39 2.33
N TYR A 158 -15.69 5.77 1.42
CA TYR A 158 -16.07 6.31 0.12
C TYR A 158 -16.80 5.28 -0.75
N LYS A 159 -16.32 4.04 -0.76
CA LYS A 159 -16.87 2.97 -1.61
C LYS A 159 -18.23 2.47 -1.12
N TYR A 160 -18.36 2.23 0.18
CA TYR A 160 -19.54 1.59 0.77
C TYR A 160 -20.51 2.56 1.45
N LYS A 161 -20.10 3.83 1.61
CA LYS A 161 -20.95 4.90 2.19
C LYS A 161 -21.73 4.46 3.44
N ASP A 162 -23.04 4.32 3.31
CA ASP A 162 -23.95 4.01 4.42
C ASP A 162 -24.05 2.51 4.74
N ASP A 163 -23.46 1.65 3.92
CA ASP A 163 -23.55 0.19 4.09
C ASP A 163 -22.59 -0.36 5.16
N VAL A 164 -21.57 0.43 5.56
CA VAL A 164 -20.54 0.02 6.50
C VAL A 164 -20.38 1.03 7.64
N ALA A 165 -20.43 0.56 8.87
CA ALA A 165 -20.05 1.33 10.05
C ALA A 165 -18.59 1.07 10.42
N ILE A 166 -17.80 2.13 10.53
CA ILE A 166 -16.39 2.06 10.90
C ILE A 166 -16.24 2.42 12.38
N ILE A 167 -15.75 1.50 13.19
CA ILE A 167 -15.47 1.72 14.61
C ILE A 167 -13.97 1.70 14.83
N VAL A 168 -13.40 2.82 15.30
CA VAL A 168 -11.98 2.95 15.57
C VAL A 168 -11.76 3.12 17.07
N MET A 169 -11.00 2.19 17.66
CA MET A 169 -10.61 2.26 19.07
C MET A 169 -9.28 3.00 19.20
N ASN A 170 -9.35 4.25 19.65
CA ASN A 170 -8.15 5.06 19.91
C ASN A 170 -7.61 4.76 21.30
N VAL A 171 -6.46 4.11 21.38
CA VAL A 171 -5.80 3.74 22.65
C VAL A 171 -4.62 4.63 22.99
N LYS A 172 -4.22 5.54 22.08
CA LYS A 172 -3.00 6.32 22.25
C LYS A 172 -3.09 7.69 21.57
N GLY A 173 -2.88 8.75 22.37
CA GLY A 173 -2.75 10.11 21.85
C GLY A 173 -4.05 10.72 21.33
N ASP A 174 -3.91 11.77 20.55
CA ASP A 174 -4.98 12.56 19.95
C ASP A 174 -5.05 12.47 18.42
N ASP A 175 -4.11 11.77 17.80
CA ASP A 175 -3.94 11.68 16.34
C ASP A 175 -5.24 11.33 15.60
N LEU A 176 -6.08 10.45 16.17
CA LEU A 176 -7.35 9.99 15.57
C LEU A 176 -8.56 10.83 16.00
N LEU A 177 -8.37 11.85 16.82
CA LEU A 177 -9.47 12.68 17.34
C LEU A 177 -9.77 13.89 16.44
N HIS A 178 -9.03 14.03 15.34
CA HIS A 178 -9.16 15.11 14.35
C HIS A 178 -9.48 14.62 12.93
N VAL A 179 -9.89 13.36 12.78
CA VAL A 179 -10.10 12.75 11.45
C VAL A 179 -11.24 13.40 10.65
N HIS A 180 -12.08 14.21 11.29
CA HIS A 180 -13.15 15.00 10.66
C HIS A 180 -12.64 16.34 10.10
N GLN A 181 -11.39 16.70 10.37
CA GLN A 181 -10.79 17.96 9.91
C GLN A 181 -9.97 17.75 8.63
N PRO A 182 -9.97 18.72 7.71
CA PRO A 182 -9.16 18.64 6.50
C PRO A 182 -7.66 18.72 6.83
N ASN A 183 -6.85 17.99 6.06
CA ASN A 183 -5.40 18.10 6.18
C ASN A 183 -4.88 19.28 5.35
N GLU A 184 -4.55 20.37 6.01
CA GLU A 184 -4.04 21.59 5.38
C GLU A 184 -2.62 21.45 4.80
N LYS A 185 -1.88 20.40 5.20
CA LYS A 185 -0.49 20.18 4.79
C LYS A 185 -0.34 19.30 3.55
N ILE A 186 -1.45 18.94 2.92
CA ILE A 186 -1.43 18.09 1.74
C ILE A 186 -0.84 18.83 0.53
N THR A 187 0.11 18.20 -0.14
CA THR A 187 0.76 18.76 -1.32
C THR A 187 -0.08 18.51 -2.59
N SER A 188 0.19 19.26 -3.68
CA SER A 188 -0.44 19.03 -4.99
C SER A 188 -0.18 17.60 -5.49
N SER A 189 1.06 17.12 -5.40
CA SER A 189 1.40 15.75 -5.81
C SER A 189 0.63 14.68 -5.04
N GLN A 190 0.37 14.89 -3.75
CA GLN A 190 -0.46 13.97 -2.98
C GLN A 190 -1.93 14.00 -3.40
N ARG A 191 -2.45 15.18 -3.78
CA ARG A 191 -3.81 15.27 -4.36
C ARG A 191 -3.91 14.52 -5.67
N ASP A 192 -2.92 14.68 -6.56
CA ASP A 192 -2.84 13.95 -7.82
C ASP A 192 -2.83 12.42 -7.59
N GLU A 193 -2.16 11.94 -6.54
CA GLU A 193 -2.17 10.53 -6.17
C GLU A 193 -3.55 10.05 -5.67
N TRP A 194 -4.27 10.87 -4.89
CA TRP A 194 -5.65 10.57 -4.48
C TRP A 194 -6.60 10.55 -5.68
N ASP A 195 -6.47 11.49 -6.59
CA ASP A 195 -7.26 11.56 -7.83
C ASP A 195 -7.00 10.34 -8.72
N ALA A 196 -5.73 9.90 -8.84
CA ALA A 196 -5.37 8.69 -9.56
C ALA A 196 -5.95 7.41 -8.95
N LEU A 197 -6.25 7.41 -7.65
CA LEU A 197 -6.94 6.31 -6.96
C LEU A 197 -8.48 6.40 -7.09
N GLY A 198 -9.00 7.51 -7.61
CA GLY A 198 -10.44 7.77 -7.70
C GLY A 198 -11.13 7.98 -6.35
N ILE A 199 -10.38 8.40 -5.32
CA ILE A 199 -10.88 8.68 -3.97
C ILE A 199 -10.71 10.17 -3.67
N PRO A 200 -11.76 10.88 -3.18
CA PRO A 200 -11.62 12.27 -2.80
C PRO A 200 -10.67 12.43 -1.61
N CYS A 201 -9.75 13.40 -1.73
CA CYS A 201 -8.83 13.76 -0.67
C CYS A 201 -9.52 14.66 0.37
N GLU A 202 -10.48 14.10 1.08
CA GLU A 202 -11.35 14.79 2.03
C GLU A 202 -11.32 14.10 3.40
N PRO A 203 -11.67 14.81 4.49
CA PRO A 203 -11.76 14.23 5.82
C PRO A 203 -12.86 13.15 5.88
N PHE A 204 -12.89 12.42 7.00
CA PHE A 204 -13.97 11.47 7.26
C PHE A 204 -15.29 12.19 7.51
N GLU A 205 -16.35 11.64 6.96
CA GLU A 205 -17.71 12.13 7.12
C GLU A 205 -18.44 11.41 8.26
N ASN A 206 -19.47 12.04 8.80
CA ASN A 206 -20.36 11.48 9.83
C ASN A 206 -19.61 10.90 11.05
N VAL A 207 -18.51 11.53 11.45
CA VAL A 207 -17.68 11.09 12.57
C VAL A 207 -18.38 11.38 13.89
N LYS A 208 -18.38 10.39 14.80
CA LYS A 208 -18.80 10.54 16.19
C LYS A 208 -17.71 10.05 17.13
N TYR A 209 -17.42 10.86 18.14
CA TYR A 209 -16.44 10.55 19.16
C TYR A 209 -17.15 10.13 20.44
N LEU A 210 -16.75 9.00 21.00
CA LEU A 210 -17.29 8.47 22.24
C LEU A 210 -16.21 8.48 23.30
N TYR A 211 -16.37 9.33 24.31
CA TYR A 211 -15.40 9.51 25.39
C TYR A 211 -15.87 8.82 26.66
N PRO A 212 -15.07 7.91 27.25
CA PRO A 212 -15.37 7.38 28.57
C PRO A 212 -15.29 8.50 29.61
N TYR A 213 -16.10 8.41 30.66
CA TYR A 213 -15.99 9.31 31.79
C TYR A 213 -14.78 8.95 32.66
N ARG A 214 -14.09 10.01 33.12
CA ARG A 214 -13.08 9.94 34.18
C ARG A 214 -13.58 10.72 35.39
N ARG A 215 -13.59 10.09 36.57
CA ARG A 215 -13.93 10.72 37.84
C ARG A 215 -12.70 11.39 38.44
N GLN A 216 -12.81 12.68 38.79
CA GLN A 216 -11.77 13.41 39.52
C GLN A 216 -12.43 14.34 40.51
N LYS A 217 -12.14 14.16 41.81
CA LYS A 217 -12.68 15.01 42.90
C LYS A 217 -14.21 15.22 42.78
N ASP A 218 -14.97 14.16 42.72
CA ASP A 218 -16.45 14.15 42.59
C ASP A 218 -17.06 14.79 41.34
N LYS A 219 -16.25 15.15 40.36
CA LYS A 219 -16.69 15.63 39.07
C LYS A 219 -16.37 14.59 37.99
N LEU A 220 -17.25 14.50 36.99
CA LEU A 220 -17.04 13.65 35.81
C LEU A 220 -16.52 14.52 34.68
N TYR A 221 -15.44 14.05 34.05
CA TYR A 221 -14.82 14.65 32.87
C TYR A 221 -14.72 13.63 31.76
N ALA A 222 -14.74 14.10 30.51
CA ALA A 222 -14.37 13.25 29.39
C ALA A 222 -12.91 12.81 29.52
N ASN A 223 -12.66 11.51 29.40
CA ASN A 223 -11.29 10.98 29.37
C ASN A 223 -10.77 11.05 27.94
N THR A 224 -10.08 12.11 27.61
CA THR A 224 -9.54 12.40 26.28
C THR A 224 -8.21 13.11 26.38
N ALA A 225 -7.39 13.04 25.33
CA ALA A 225 -6.16 13.80 25.16
C ALA A 225 -6.40 15.17 24.50
N LEU A 226 -7.62 15.45 24.02
CA LEU A 226 -7.95 16.75 23.41
C LEU A 226 -7.82 17.92 24.38
N SER A 227 -7.54 19.09 23.81
CA SER A 227 -7.68 20.36 24.53
C SER A 227 -9.13 20.62 24.94
N GLY A 228 -9.34 21.46 25.92
CA GLY A 228 -10.69 21.84 26.35
C GLY A 228 -11.47 22.57 25.24
N GLU A 229 -10.77 23.32 24.39
CA GLU A 229 -11.36 24.04 23.25
C GLU A 229 -11.83 23.11 22.17
N ASP A 230 -10.97 22.20 21.68
CA ASP A 230 -11.31 21.21 20.65
C ASP A 230 -12.44 20.29 21.11
N LEU A 231 -12.42 19.89 22.39
CA LEU A 231 -13.48 19.08 22.96
C LEU A 231 -14.83 19.83 22.99
N ALA A 232 -14.80 21.11 23.35
CA ALA A 232 -16.00 21.95 23.35
C ALA A 232 -16.57 22.12 21.94
N GLU A 233 -15.72 22.32 20.95
CA GLU A 233 -16.13 22.38 19.54
C GLU A 233 -16.83 21.10 19.09
N GLN A 234 -16.29 19.93 19.40
CA GLN A 234 -16.91 18.66 19.08
C GLN A 234 -18.29 18.46 19.74
N TYR A 235 -18.47 18.93 20.99
CA TYR A 235 -19.77 18.88 21.64
C TYR A 235 -20.77 19.85 21.00
N VAL A 236 -20.35 21.06 20.67
CA VAL A 236 -21.21 22.05 19.99
C VAL A 236 -21.64 21.53 18.62
N ALA A 237 -20.72 20.90 17.90
CA ALA A 237 -21.00 20.25 16.61
C ALA A 237 -21.82 18.96 16.73
N LYS A 238 -22.14 18.51 17.94
CA LYS A 238 -22.83 17.22 18.21
C LYS A 238 -22.07 16.00 17.68
N GLN A 239 -20.78 16.11 17.57
CA GLN A 239 -19.88 15.04 17.15
C GLN A 239 -19.35 14.22 18.34
N ALA A 240 -19.45 14.72 19.57
CA ALA A 240 -18.96 14.04 20.75
C ALA A 240 -20.08 13.65 21.71
N ALA A 241 -19.94 12.49 22.34
CA ALA A 241 -20.78 12.01 23.44
C ALA A 241 -19.92 11.29 24.48
N ASN A 242 -20.44 11.23 25.71
CA ASN A 242 -19.78 10.48 26.78
C ASN A 242 -20.52 9.18 27.08
N TYR A 243 -19.77 8.20 27.55
CA TYR A 243 -20.34 6.94 28.03
C TYR A 243 -19.68 6.49 29.34
N VAL A 244 -20.38 5.68 30.08
CA VAL A 244 -19.87 5.04 31.28
C VAL A 244 -20.40 3.61 31.34
N TYR A 245 -19.55 2.68 31.74
CA TYR A 245 -20.00 1.35 32.12
C TYR A 245 -20.41 1.37 33.58
N THR A 246 -21.59 0.84 33.86
CA THR A 246 -22.06 0.65 35.24
C THR A 246 -22.31 -0.84 35.47
N PHE A 247 -21.88 -1.33 36.64
CA PHE A 247 -22.06 -2.73 37.01
C PHE A 247 -23.54 -3.15 37.00
N GLU A 248 -24.42 -2.24 37.38
CA GLU A 248 -25.85 -2.50 37.48
C GLU A 248 -26.57 -2.64 36.11
N HIS A 249 -26.06 -1.99 35.06
CA HIS A 249 -26.72 -1.94 33.75
C HIS A 249 -25.99 -2.70 32.63
N ASP A 250 -24.73 -3.07 32.84
CA ASP A 250 -23.88 -3.57 31.76
C ASP A 250 -23.35 -4.98 32.02
N ILE A 251 -23.64 -5.59 33.19
CA ILE A 251 -23.11 -6.92 33.55
C ILE A 251 -23.81 -8.06 32.81
N ASP A 252 -25.04 -7.85 32.37
CA ASP A 252 -25.88 -8.87 31.73
C ASP A 252 -25.92 -8.73 30.19
N LYS A 253 -25.04 -7.91 29.61
CA LYS A 253 -24.89 -7.73 28.16
C LYS A 253 -23.54 -8.24 27.68
#